data_78cb7fd8d0581b7c4d97fa20e4505279
#
_entry.id   78cb7fd8d0581b7c4d97fa20e4505279
#
_cell.length_a   1.000
_cell.length_b   1.000
_cell.length_c   1.000
_cell.angle_alpha   90.00
_cell.angle_beta   90.00
_cell.angle_gamma   90.00
#
_symmetry.space_group_name_H-M   'P 1'
#
loop_
_entity.id
_entity.type
_entity.pdbx_description
1 polymer ?
#
loop_
_entity_poly.entity_id
_entity_poly.type
_entity_poly.pdbx_seq_one_letter_code
_entity_poly.pdbx_strand_id
1 'polypeptide(L)'
;MNQDLISVMISPSSLLILPSPGIWLSEMKTFLLALLFFCVTPVIANDSADYAGREACVDCHKEAVVQWRGSHHDLAMQEATDETVLGNFDDASLTHYGITSNFFRKDDRFMVRTEGPDGKLQDYEVTYAFGIYPLQQYLVPFPGGRLQTLPLAWDSRSKEEGGQRWFHVYPDERLTPGDVLHWTGPEQNWNYMCAECHSTDLKKNYDQASDSFNTTWSEINVSCEACHGPGSQHIAWARKEPGSEQFSETMGLVARFDERKDVAWTMNPETGNASRNKPRTTDSEIEVCAQCHSRRGSISQDYVPGKPFMDHYVPSLLVDGLYHADGQIDDEVYVYGSFLQSRMYAAGVTCSDCHEPHSLEPVSYTHLRAHE
;
A
#
# COMPACT_ATOMS: atom_id res chain seq x y z
N MET A 1 -19.46 46.25 23.89
CA MET A 1 -20.82 46.66 24.30
C MET A 1 -21.63 45.38 24.41
N ASN A 2 -22.06 45.18 25.63
CA ASN A 2 -23.02 44.19 26.21
C ASN A 2 -22.72 42.72 26.17
N GLN A 3 -22.25 42.29 27.34
CA GLN A 3 -22.39 40.98 27.92
C GLN A 3 -23.79 40.87 28.52
N ASP A 4 -24.48 39.77 28.40
CA ASP A 4 -25.59 39.37 29.23
C ASP A 4 -25.34 37.97 29.82
N LEU A 5 -25.04 37.97 31.11
CA LEU A 5 -24.96 36.84 32.00
C LEU A 5 -26.40 36.40 32.39
N ILE A 6 -26.70 35.14 32.24
CA ILE A 6 -27.89 34.52 32.83
C ILE A 6 -27.45 33.69 34.04
N SER A 7 -27.75 34.23 35.23
CA SER A 7 -27.66 33.53 36.51
C SER A 7 -28.87 32.61 36.70
N VAL A 8 -28.65 31.33 36.91
CA VAL A 8 -29.69 30.41 37.38
C VAL A 8 -29.51 30.20 38.88
N MET A 9 -30.50 30.70 39.63
CA MET A 9 -30.61 30.47 41.09
C MET A 9 -31.03 29.03 41.39
N ILE A 10 -30.28 28.36 42.25
CA ILE A 10 -30.63 27.08 42.86
C ILE A 10 -31.27 27.38 44.20
N SER A 11 -32.51 26.95 44.41
CA SER A 11 -33.21 26.98 45.68
C SER A 11 -32.99 25.67 46.47
N PRO A 12 -32.69 25.71 47.76
CA PRO A 12 -32.54 24.50 48.58
C PRO A 12 -33.83 24.22 49.36
N SER A 13 -34.37 23.03 49.28
CA SER A 13 -35.10 22.37 50.36
C SER A 13 -35.88 21.15 49.84
N SER A 14 -35.36 19.98 50.07
CA SER A 14 -36.15 18.75 50.22
C SER A 14 -35.48 17.81 51.18
N LEU A 15 -36.07 17.71 52.37
CA LEU A 15 -35.67 16.85 53.48
C LEU A 15 -35.93 15.38 53.10
N LEU A 16 -34.90 14.60 52.98
CA LEU A 16 -34.99 13.14 52.77
C LEU A 16 -35.13 12.46 54.14
N ILE A 17 -36.27 11.83 54.35
CA ILE A 17 -36.54 10.95 55.50
C ILE A 17 -35.94 9.58 55.16
N LEU A 18 -34.95 9.13 55.94
CA LEU A 18 -34.34 7.80 55.81
C LEU A 18 -35.19 6.79 56.60
N PRO A 19 -35.53 5.63 56.03
CA PRO A 19 -36.18 4.54 56.75
C PRO A 19 -35.16 3.72 57.57
N SER A 20 -35.63 3.13 58.69
CA SER A 20 -34.87 2.42 59.72
C SER A 20 -34.17 1.13 59.23
N PRO A 21 -33.06 0.71 59.83
CA PRO A 21 -32.13 -0.29 59.31
C PRO A 21 -32.49 -1.74 59.69
N GLY A 22 -33.63 -2.22 59.24
CA GLY A 22 -34.05 -3.60 59.58
C GLY A 22 -34.42 -4.56 58.50
N ILE A 23 -34.53 -4.13 57.26
CA ILE A 23 -35.12 -4.96 56.16
C ILE A 23 -34.18 -5.18 54.97
N TRP A 24 -32.92 -4.72 55.02
CA TRP A 24 -32.04 -4.68 53.84
C TRP A 24 -31.13 -5.89 53.63
N LEU A 25 -31.04 -6.84 54.54
CA LEU A 25 -30.05 -7.93 54.45
C LEU A 25 -30.50 -9.18 53.65
N SER A 26 -31.80 -9.34 53.38
CA SER A 26 -32.28 -10.49 52.59
C SER A 26 -32.42 -10.20 51.10
N GLU A 27 -32.73 -8.95 50.75
CA GLU A 27 -32.90 -8.51 49.36
C GLU A 27 -31.56 -8.28 48.62
N MET A 28 -30.52 -7.89 49.39
CA MET A 28 -29.17 -7.63 48.81
C MET A 28 -28.46 -8.89 48.28
N LYS A 29 -28.74 -10.07 48.86
CA LYS A 29 -28.16 -11.34 48.37
C LYS A 29 -28.74 -11.79 47.06
N THR A 30 -30.02 -11.50 46.82
CA THR A 30 -30.70 -11.87 45.54
C THR A 30 -30.32 -10.90 44.41
N PHE A 31 -30.10 -9.62 44.74
CA PHE A 31 -29.67 -8.62 43.74
C PHE A 31 -28.19 -8.79 43.36
N LEU A 32 -27.29 -9.20 44.27
CA LEU A 32 -25.90 -9.48 43.96
C LEU A 32 -25.73 -10.76 43.09
N LEU A 33 -26.58 -11.77 43.26
CA LEU A 33 -26.56 -12.96 42.38
C LEU A 33 -27.14 -12.66 41.01
N ALA A 34 -28.11 -11.74 40.88
CA ALA A 34 -28.63 -11.31 39.59
C ALA A 34 -27.65 -10.42 38.82
N LEU A 35 -26.81 -9.59 39.50
CA LEU A 35 -25.78 -8.79 38.84
C LEU A 35 -24.57 -9.60 38.37
N LEU A 36 -24.26 -10.74 39.00
CA LEU A 36 -23.20 -11.64 38.55
C LEU A 36 -23.55 -12.47 37.32
N PHE A 37 -24.85 -12.56 36.96
CA PHE A 37 -25.30 -13.30 35.77
C PHE A 37 -25.44 -12.42 34.50
N PHE A 38 -25.33 -11.07 34.64
CA PHE A 38 -25.51 -10.14 33.53
C PHE A 38 -24.20 -9.50 33.01
N CYS A 39 -23.04 -9.86 33.56
CA CYS A 39 -21.73 -9.40 33.09
C CYS A 39 -20.95 -10.44 32.27
N VAL A 40 -21.64 -11.36 31.60
CA VAL A 40 -21.09 -11.99 30.41
C VAL A 40 -21.50 -11.08 29.24
N THR A 41 -20.84 -9.94 29.09
CA THR A 41 -20.79 -9.29 27.79
C THR A 41 -20.24 -10.36 26.84
N PRO A 42 -20.94 -10.72 25.75
CA PRO A 42 -20.28 -11.45 24.71
C PRO A 42 -19.07 -10.60 24.34
N VAL A 43 -17.86 -11.12 24.47
CA VAL A 43 -16.72 -10.63 23.72
C VAL A 43 -17.22 -10.76 22.29
N ILE A 44 -17.69 -9.66 21.72
CA ILE A 44 -17.87 -9.56 20.28
C ILE A 44 -16.44 -9.77 19.80
N ALA A 45 -16.13 -10.99 19.37
CA ALA A 45 -14.92 -11.23 18.61
C ALA A 45 -14.93 -10.16 17.51
N ASN A 46 -13.89 -9.38 17.48
CA ASN A 46 -13.74 -8.38 16.44
C ASN A 46 -13.72 -9.19 15.13
N ASP A 47 -14.83 -9.15 14.38
CA ASP A 47 -15.04 -9.96 13.16
C ASP A 47 -14.23 -9.43 11.98
N SER A 48 -13.14 -8.70 12.26
CA SER A 48 -12.19 -8.25 11.25
C SER A 48 -11.33 -9.44 10.82
N ALA A 49 -11.24 -9.64 9.51
CA ALA A 49 -10.31 -10.60 8.95
C ALA A 49 -8.85 -10.15 9.24
N ASP A 50 -7.99 -11.13 9.51
CA ASP A 50 -6.55 -10.92 9.71
C ASP A 50 -5.78 -11.30 8.43
N TYR A 51 -4.61 -10.68 8.24
CA TYR A 51 -3.69 -11.06 7.20
C TYR A 51 -3.03 -12.39 7.55
N ALA A 52 -3.11 -13.34 6.62
CA ALA A 52 -2.68 -14.73 6.83
C ALA A 52 -1.30 -15.04 6.24
N GLY A 53 -0.82 -14.16 5.36
CA GLY A 53 0.40 -14.35 4.57
C GLY A 53 0.20 -15.30 3.37
N ARG A 54 0.97 -15.08 2.31
CA ARG A 54 0.83 -15.81 1.02
C ARG A 54 0.97 -17.33 1.15
N GLU A 55 1.78 -17.81 2.08
CA GLU A 55 1.99 -19.26 2.25
C GLU A 55 0.69 -20.00 2.55
N ALA A 56 -0.28 -19.30 3.17
CA ALA A 56 -1.61 -19.87 3.41
C ALA A 56 -2.47 -20.03 2.14
N CYS A 57 -2.09 -19.35 1.05
CA CYS A 57 -2.80 -19.32 -0.24
C CYS A 57 -2.28 -20.35 -1.24
N VAL A 58 -0.96 -20.70 -1.16
CA VAL A 58 -0.20 -21.43 -2.17
C VAL A 58 -0.82 -22.80 -2.51
N ASP A 59 -1.26 -23.54 -1.52
CA ASP A 59 -1.74 -24.91 -1.74
C ASP A 59 -3.05 -24.98 -2.55
N CYS A 60 -3.90 -23.96 -2.42
CA CYS A 60 -5.18 -23.88 -3.11
C CYS A 60 -5.09 -23.11 -4.45
N HIS A 61 -4.26 -22.06 -4.51
CA HIS A 61 -4.17 -21.12 -5.65
C HIS A 61 -2.87 -21.28 -6.46
N LYS A 62 -2.45 -22.51 -6.72
CA LYS A 62 -1.16 -22.85 -7.37
C LYS A 62 -0.92 -22.12 -8.69
N GLU A 63 -1.93 -22.00 -9.52
CA GLU A 63 -1.80 -21.34 -10.84
C GLU A 63 -1.53 -19.84 -10.69
N ALA A 64 -2.30 -19.15 -9.87
CA ALA A 64 -2.10 -17.72 -9.59
C ALA A 64 -0.72 -17.46 -8.96
N VAL A 65 -0.27 -18.33 -8.06
CA VAL A 65 1.07 -18.24 -7.44
C VAL A 65 2.19 -18.43 -8.46
N VAL A 66 2.04 -19.36 -9.40
CA VAL A 66 3.03 -19.57 -10.48
C VAL A 66 3.12 -18.35 -11.37
N GLN A 67 1.99 -17.72 -11.71
CA GLN A 67 1.96 -16.48 -12.50
C GLN A 67 2.55 -15.29 -11.75
N TRP A 68 2.22 -15.14 -10.46
CA TRP A 68 2.68 -14.02 -9.64
C TRP A 68 4.18 -14.10 -9.33
N ARG A 69 4.73 -15.30 -9.14
CA ARG A 69 6.15 -15.49 -8.77
C ARG A 69 7.09 -14.96 -9.86
N GLY A 70 7.99 -14.07 -9.48
CA GLY A 70 8.91 -13.39 -10.37
C GLY A 70 8.31 -12.20 -11.11
N SER A 71 7.03 -11.86 -10.89
CA SER A 71 6.43 -10.62 -11.40
C SER A 71 7.02 -9.38 -10.70
N HIS A 72 6.79 -8.19 -11.26
CA HIS A 72 7.23 -6.94 -10.63
C HIS A 72 6.55 -6.70 -9.28
N HIS A 73 5.38 -7.26 -9.01
CA HIS A 73 4.74 -7.23 -7.70
C HIS A 73 5.48 -8.10 -6.68
N ASP A 74 5.84 -9.33 -7.04
CA ASP A 74 6.65 -10.21 -6.19
C ASP A 74 8.02 -9.60 -5.90
N LEU A 75 8.61 -8.93 -6.88
CA LEU A 75 9.95 -8.35 -6.79
C LEU A 75 9.95 -6.85 -6.42
N ALA A 76 8.79 -6.32 -5.96
CA ALA A 76 8.62 -4.91 -5.65
C ALA A 76 9.57 -4.43 -4.55
N MET A 77 9.84 -5.28 -3.55
CA MET A 77 10.84 -5.06 -2.51
C MET A 77 11.39 -6.40 -2.00
N GLN A 78 12.67 -6.43 -1.68
CA GLN A 78 13.39 -7.62 -1.26
C GLN A 78 14.49 -7.25 -0.26
N GLU A 79 14.87 -8.20 0.62
CA GLU A 79 16.13 -8.07 1.36
C GLU A 79 17.31 -8.06 0.39
N ALA A 80 18.37 -7.32 0.72
CA ALA A 80 19.56 -7.24 -0.11
C ALA A 80 20.43 -8.50 0.08
N THR A 81 20.31 -9.43 -0.85
CA THR A 81 21.08 -10.68 -0.91
C THR A 81 21.81 -10.81 -2.24
N ASP A 82 22.66 -11.84 -2.38
CA ASP A 82 23.37 -12.10 -3.63
C ASP A 82 22.42 -12.47 -4.78
N GLU A 83 21.21 -12.97 -4.48
CA GLU A 83 20.19 -13.31 -5.46
C GLU A 83 19.32 -12.10 -5.86
N THR A 84 19.19 -11.09 -4.99
CA THR A 84 18.21 -10.01 -5.16
C THR A 84 18.84 -8.70 -5.62
N VAL A 85 20.12 -8.48 -5.32
CA VAL A 85 20.85 -7.27 -5.71
C VAL A 85 21.37 -7.40 -7.14
N LEU A 86 20.87 -6.53 -8.02
CA LEU A 86 21.26 -6.50 -9.45
C LEU A 86 22.49 -5.63 -9.70
N GLY A 87 22.70 -4.61 -8.86
CA GLY A 87 23.78 -3.64 -9.01
C GLY A 87 25.16 -4.23 -8.83
N ASN A 88 26.12 -3.69 -9.55
CA ASN A 88 27.51 -4.10 -9.41
C ASN A 88 28.13 -3.49 -8.14
N PHE A 89 28.40 -4.33 -7.13
CA PHE A 89 29.09 -3.97 -5.88
C PHE A 89 30.54 -4.48 -5.83
N ASP A 90 31.14 -4.80 -6.98
CA ASP A 90 32.55 -5.21 -7.08
C ASP A 90 33.43 -3.97 -7.30
N ASP A 91 33.61 -3.15 -6.26
CA ASP A 91 34.39 -1.90 -6.25
C ASP A 91 34.02 -0.93 -7.39
N ALA A 92 32.75 -0.94 -7.80
CA ALA A 92 32.24 0.01 -8.81
C ALA A 92 32.12 1.43 -8.25
N SER A 93 32.09 2.42 -9.12
CA SER A 93 31.94 3.81 -8.73
C SER A 93 31.09 4.63 -9.69
N LEU A 94 30.45 5.67 -9.16
CA LEU A 94 29.74 6.69 -9.91
C LEU A 94 30.13 8.08 -9.39
N THR A 95 30.49 8.98 -10.30
CA THR A 95 30.75 10.40 -9.94
C THR A 95 29.61 11.27 -10.45
N HIS A 96 29.01 12.05 -9.52
CA HIS A 96 27.94 13.00 -9.81
C HIS A 96 28.24 14.32 -9.11
N TYR A 97 28.32 15.43 -9.85
CA TYR A 97 28.68 16.77 -9.35
C TYR A 97 29.91 16.81 -8.43
N GLY A 98 30.94 16.02 -8.76
CA GLY A 98 32.20 15.95 -8.01
C GLY A 98 32.19 15.06 -6.77
N ILE A 99 31.05 14.46 -6.44
CA ILE A 99 30.96 13.43 -5.41
C ILE A 99 31.13 12.07 -6.07
N THR A 100 32.14 11.31 -5.65
CA THR A 100 32.36 9.93 -6.10
C THR A 100 31.80 8.98 -5.07
N SER A 101 30.76 8.28 -5.43
CA SER A 101 30.18 7.18 -4.65
C SER A 101 30.82 5.87 -5.07
N ASN A 102 31.12 5.00 -4.09
CA ASN A 102 31.73 3.69 -4.33
C ASN A 102 30.81 2.58 -3.80
N PHE A 103 30.64 1.55 -4.59
CA PHE A 103 29.80 0.36 -4.29
C PHE A 103 30.74 -0.84 -4.10
N PHE A 104 30.71 -1.43 -2.91
CA PHE A 104 31.65 -2.48 -2.55
C PHE A 104 31.05 -3.50 -1.59
N ARG A 105 31.76 -4.61 -1.39
CA ARG A 105 31.40 -5.66 -0.42
C ARG A 105 32.30 -5.54 0.81
N LYS A 106 31.69 -5.75 2.00
CA LYS A 106 32.41 -5.83 3.25
C LYS A 106 31.73 -6.85 4.15
N ASP A 107 32.46 -7.92 4.53
CA ASP A 107 31.93 -8.98 5.37
C ASP A 107 30.55 -9.50 4.85
N ASP A 108 30.48 -9.82 3.56
CA ASP A 108 29.30 -10.26 2.81
C ASP A 108 28.13 -9.24 2.74
N ARG A 109 28.31 -8.02 3.25
CA ARG A 109 27.32 -6.94 3.17
C ARG A 109 27.54 -6.06 1.96
N PHE A 110 26.43 -5.55 1.41
CA PHE A 110 26.45 -4.54 0.36
C PHE A 110 26.67 -3.18 0.97
N MET A 111 27.67 -2.46 0.52
CA MET A 111 28.08 -1.17 1.08
C MET A 111 28.12 -0.10 0.00
N VAL A 112 27.68 1.10 0.37
CA VAL A 112 27.90 2.29 -0.44
C VAL A 112 28.65 3.33 0.38
N ARG A 113 29.76 3.86 -0.17
CA ARG A 113 30.41 5.06 0.36
C ARG A 113 29.92 6.25 -0.43
N THR A 114 29.20 7.16 0.20
CA THR A 114 28.64 8.34 -0.44
C THR A 114 28.52 9.52 0.54
N GLU A 115 28.12 10.70 0.05
CA GLU A 115 27.93 11.90 0.86
C GLU A 115 26.79 11.71 1.87
N GLY A 116 27.08 11.93 3.14
CA GLY A 116 26.12 11.84 4.24
C GLY A 116 25.45 13.17 4.57
N PRO A 117 24.64 13.22 5.66
CA PRO A 117 23.90 14.42 6.04
C PRO A 117 24.79 15.59 6.50
N ASP A 118 26.07 15.32 6.80
CA ASP A 118 27.07 16.33 7.18
C ASP A 118 27.98 16.74 6.00
N GLY A 119 27.68 16.30 4.78
CA GLY A 119 28.47 16.59 3.58
C GLY A 119 29.77 15.79 3.46
N LYS A 120 30.00 14.81 4.34
CA LYS A 120 31.21 13.96 4.28
C LYS A 120 30.90 12.60 3.70
N LEU A 121 31.87 12.01 3.05
CA LEU A 121 31.78 10.63 2.57
C LEU A 121 31.79 9.66 3.77
N GLN A 122 30.78 8.81 3.83
CA GLN A 122 30.62 7.78 4.87
C GLN A 122 30.20 6.46 4.23
N ASP A 123 30.45 5.36 4.92
CA ASP A 123 30.06 4.01 4.51
C ASP A 123 28.69 3.69 5.08
N TYR A 124 27.79 3.26 4.21
CA TYR A 124 26.42 2.86 4.55
C TYR A 124 26.17 1.43 4.09
N GLU A 125 25.47 0.66 4.91
CA GLU A 125 25.01 -0.66 4.55
C GLU A 125 23.68 -0.57 3.79
N VAL A 126 23.59 -1.29 2.68
CA VAL A 126 22.35 -1.51 1.94
C VAL A 126 21.66 -2.74 2.52
N THR A 127 20.42 -2.57 3.00
CA THR A 127 19.66 -3.68 3.62
C THR A 127 18.53 -4.19 2.77
N TYR A 128 17.99 -3.35 1.87
CA TYR A 128 16.92 -3.73 0.96
C TYR A 128 17.19 -3.21 -0.45
N ALA A 129 16.67 -3.95 -1.42
CA ALA A 129 16.53 -3.52 -2.80
C ALA A 129 15.04 -3.41 -3.15
N PHE A 130 14.65 -2.45 -3.97
CA PHE A 130 13.29 -2.31 -4.45
C PHE A 130 13.24 -1.91 -5.92
N GLY A 131 12.18 -2.38 -6.60
CA GLY A 131 12.13 -2.35 -8.05
C GLY A 131 13.07 -3.37 -8.68
N ILE A 132 12.85 -3.66 -9.96
CA ILE A 132 13.63 -4.64 -10.70
C ILE A 132 13.89 -4.22 -12.15
N TYR A 133 12.94 -3.55 -12.78
CA TYR A 133 13.03 -3.10 -14.16
C TYR A 133 12.21 -1.82 -14.40
N PRO A 134 12.74 -0.81 -15.11
CA PRO A 134 14.05 -0.75 -15.75
C PRO A 134 15.20 -0.41 -14.79
N LEU A 135 14.89 -0.16 -13.51
CA LEU A 135 15.88 0.20 -12.51
C LEU A 135 15.65 -0.53 -11.19
N GLN A 136 16.71 -0.65 -10.41
CA GLN A 136 16.67 -1.08 -9.02
C GLN A 136 17.30 -0.02 -8.13
N GLN A 137 16.62 0.34 -7.04
CA GLN A 137 17.11 1.25 -6.01
C GLN A 137 17.37 0.51 -4.69
N TYR A 138 18.00 1.20 -3.74
CA TYR A 138 18.52 0.59 -2.53
C TYR A 138 18.18 1.41 -1.31
N LEU A 139 17.93 0.73 -0.19
CA LEU A 139 17.57 1.34 1.08
C LEU A 139 18.69 1.19 2.10
N VAL A 140 18.91 2.28 2.81
CA VAL A 140 19.89 2.41 3.88
C VAL A 140 19.19 2.70 5.20
N PRO A 141 19.45 1.91 6.27
CA PRO A 141 18.91 2.22 7.60
C PRO A 141 19.50 3.51 8.18
N PHE A 142 18.60 4.30 8.79
CA PHE A 142 18.94 5.54 9.47
C PHE A 142 18.37 5.57 10.90
N PRO A 143 18.87 6.47 11.77
CA PRO A 143 18.34 6.63 13.11
C PRO A 143 16.84 6.86 13.15
N GLY A 144 16.20 6.39 14.22
CA GLY A 144 14.74 6.51 14.39
C GLY A 144 13.95 5.56 13.51
N GLY A 145 14.50 4.41 13.12
CA GLY A 145 13.80 3.40 12.32
C GLY A 145 13.52 3.82 10.88
N ARG A 146 14.18 4.88 10.40
CA ARG A 146 14.06 5.34 9.02
C ARG A 146 14.80 4.43 8.05
N LEU A 147 14.22 4.23 6.89
CA LEU A 147 14.87 3.69 5.70
C LEU A 147 14.96 4.79 4.66
N GLN A 148 16.17 5.14 4.25
CA GLN A 148 16.40 6.19 3.27
C GLN A 148 16.73 5.59 1.91
N THR A 149 16.10 6.15 0.88
CA THR A 149 16.31 5.73 -0.51
C THR A 149 17.55 6.39 -1.07
N LEU A 150 18.48 5.60 -1.58
CA LEU A 150 19.62 6.13 -2.31
C LEU A 150 19.19 6.73 -3.65
N PRO A 151 19.74 7.88 -4.06
CA PRO A 151 19.51 8.47 -5.38
C PRO A 151 20.38 7.80 -6.46
N LEU A 152 21.10 6.77 -6.07
CA LEU A 152 22.01 5.99 -6.91
C LEU A 152 21.31 4.69 -7.25
N ALA A 153 20.88 4.56 -8.50
CA ALA A 153 20.12 3.42 -8.98
C ALA A 153 20.93 2.59 -9.98
N TRP A 154 20.60 1.32 -10.06
CA TRP A 154 21.12 0.41 -11.06
C TRP A 154 20.16 0.33 -12.24
N ASP A 155 20.62 0.67 -13.44
CA ASP A 155 19.90 0.47 -14.69
C ASP A 155 19.97 -1.02 -15.06
N SER A 156 18.86 -1.73 -14.85
CA SER A 156 18.79 -3.17 -15.05
C SER A 156 18.54 -3.61 -16.50
N ARG A 157 18.31 -2.65 -17.40
CA ARG A 157 18.18 -2.95 -18.83
C ARG A 157 19.44 -3.63 -19.36
N SER A 158 19.33 -4.27 -20.52
CA SER A 158 20.49 -4.90 -21.17
C SER A 158 21.55 -3.86 -21.55
N LYS A 159 22.80 -4.30 -21.75
CA LYS A 159 23.88 -3.42 -22.23
C LYS A 159 23.58 -2.85 -23.62
N GLU A 160 22.91 -3.62 -24.46
CA GLU A 160 22.47 -3.22 -25.81
C GLU A 160 21.48 -2.05 -25.77
N GLU A 161 20.68 -1.97 -24.70
CA GLU A 161 19.73 -0.88 -24.41
C GLU A 161 20.37 0.28 -23.62
N GLY A 162 21.69 0.23 -23.35
CA GLY A 162 22.43 1.22 -22.58
C GLY A 162 22.34 1.06 -21.08
N GLY A 163 21.81 -0.08 -20.58
CA GLY A 163 21.73 -0.45 -19.17
C GLY A 163 23.00 -1.07 -18.59
N GLN A 164 22.85 -1.83 -17.51
CA GLN A 164 23.93 -2.49 -16.75
C GLN A 164 24.96 -1.47 -16.24
N ARG A 165 24.46 -0.39 -15.62
CA ARG A 165 25.28 0.70 -15.08
C ARG A 165 24.61 1.38 -13.89
N TRP A 166 25.43 1.99 -13.06
CA TRP A 166 24.96 2.93 -12.05
C TRP A 166 24.62 4.29 -12.67
N PHE A 167 23.58 4.94 -12.18
CA PHE A 167 23.21 6.29 -12.53
C PHE A 167 22.58 7.03 -11.35
N HIS A 168 22.52 8.35 -11.42
CA HIS A 168 21.85 9.19 -10.43
C HIS A 168 20.44 9.51 -10.92
N VAL A 169 19.41 9.34 -10.06
CA VAL A 169 18.00 9.57 -10.45
C VAL A 169 17.67 11.04 -10.70
N TYR A 170 18.52 11.96 -10.21
CA TYR A 170 18.47 13.41 -10.50
C TYR A 170 19.74 13.82 -11.25
N PRO A 171 19.88 13.49 -12.54
CA PRO A 171 21.16 13.63 -13.26
C PRO A 171 21.61 15.08 -13.43
N ASP A 172 20.65 16.00 -13.52
CA ASP A 172 20.88 17.42 -13.82
C ASP A 172 20.84 18.33 -12.58
N GLU A 173 20.74 17.74 -11.38
CA GLU A 173 20.63 18.49 -10.13
C GLU A 173 21.73 18.14 -9.12
N ARG A 174 22.28 19.16 -8.47
CA ARG A 174 23.13 19.00 -7.29
C ARG A 174 22.31 19.19 -6.02
N LEU A 175 21.78 18.12 -5.48
CA LEU A 175 21.10 18.11 -4.18
C LEU A 175 22.17 18.09 -3.07
N THR A 176 22.14 19.06 -2.16
CA THR A 176 23.10 19.16 -1.07
C THR A 176 22.51 18.74 0.26
N PRO A 177 23.32 18.34 1.26
CA PRO A 177 22.83 18.05 2.60
C PRO A 177 21.98 19.19 3.16
N GLY A 178 20.79 18.86 3.67
CA GLY A 178 19.79 19.82 4.14
C GLY A 178 18.72 20.18 3.11
N ASP A 179 18.89 19.82 1.84
CA ASP A 179 17.82 19.85 0.86
C ASP A 179 16.79 18.75 1.18
N VAL A 180 15.50 19.05 1.02
CA VAL A 180 14.44 18.08 1.27
C VAL A 180 14.49 16.86 0.34
N LEU A 181 15.01 17.05 -0.88
CA LEU A 181 15.20 16.01 -1.89
C LEU A 181 16.57 15.32 -1.79
N HIS A 182 17.50 15.80 -0.94
CA HIS A 182 18.74 15.07 -0.69
C HIS A 182 18.40 13.69 -0.12
N TRP A 183 19.19 12.67 -0.46
CA TRP A 183 18.84 11.28 -0.09
C TRP A 183 18.70 11.04 1.43
N THR A 184 19.30 11.90 2.25
CA THR A 184 19.12 11.90 3.71
C THR A 184 17.96 12.78 4.18
N GLY A 185 17.27 13.45 3.25
CA GLY A 185 16.14 14.35 3.51
C GLY A 185 14.80 13.59 3.64
N PRO A 186 13.74 14.29 4.06
CA PRO A 186 12.44 13.68 4.32
C PRO A 186 11.76 13.12 3.07
N GLU A 187 11.95 13.70 1.89
CA GLU A 187 11.33 13.25 0.64
C GLU A 187 11.92 11.93 0.12
N GLN A 188 13.06 11.48 0.66
CA GLN A 188 13.68 10.19 0.37
C GLN A 188 13.45 9.16 1.48
N ASN A 189 12.56 9.46 2.43
CA ASN A 189 12.18 8.52 3.48
C ASN A 189 11.22 7.46 2.94
N TRP A 190 11.72 6.25 2.78
CA TRP A 190 10.96 5.12 2.24
C TRP A 190 9.73 4.77 3.08
N ASN A 191 9.84 4.81 4.43
CA ASN A 191 8.74 4.47 5.33
C ASN A 191 7.47 5.29 5.06
N TYR A 192 7.63 6.52 4.59
CA TYR A 192 6.52 7.43 4.32
C TYR A 192 6.16 7.50 2.83
N MET A 193 7.17 7.57 1.95
CA MET A 193 6.96 7.88 0.53
C MET A 193 6.70 6.66 -0.35
N CYS A 194 7.36 5.52 -0.07
CA CYS A 194 7.41 4.40 -1.00
C CYS A 194 6.76 3.12 -0.46
N ALA A 195 6.87 2.90 0.86
CA ALA A 195 6.59 1.62 1.51
C ALA A 195 5.17 1.09 1.25
N GLU A 196 4.19 1.97 1.19
CA GLU A 196 2.77 1.60 1.06
C GLU A 196 2.45 0.94 -0.28
N CYS A 197 3.20 1.29 -1.34
CA CYS A 197 3.06 0.69 -2.66
C CYS A 197 4.00 -0.50 -2.90
N HIS A 198 5.01 -0.69 -2.02
CA HIS A 198 6.04 -1.72 -2.18
C HIS A 198 5.93 -2.87 -1.18
N SER A 199 4.93 -2.88 -0.30
CA SER A 199 4.72 -3.92 0.71
C SER A 199 3.23 -4.22 0.89
N THR A 200 2.90 -5.26 1.67
CA THR A 200 1.54 -5.68 1.98
C THR A 200 1.21 -5.33 3.43
N ASP A 201 0.04 -4.73 3.68
CA ASP A 201 -0.45 -4.32 5.01
C ASP A 201 0.57 -3.47 5.78
N LEU A 202 1.06 -2.42 5.13
CA LEU A 202 2.01 -1.51 5.76
C LEU A 202 1.39 -0.78 6.96
N LYS A 203 2.10 -0.77 8.07
CA LYS A 203 1.85 0.10 9.23
C LYS A 203 3.08 0.96 9.43
N LYS A 204 2.96 2.25 9.16
CA LYS A 204 4.08 3.21 9.31
C LYS A 204 4.54 3.32 10.76
N ASN A 205 3.59 3.26 11.70
CA ASN A 205 3.82 3.34 13.15
C ASN A 205 4.77 4.50 13.51
N TYR A 206 4.52 5.67 12.93
CA TYR A 206 5.28 6.87 13.22
C TYR A 206 4.87 7.43 14.58
N ASP A 207 5.85 7.61 15.46
CA ASP A 207 5.70 8.31 16.74
C ASP A 207 6.24 9.74 16.63
N GLN A 208 5.33 10.70 16.65
CA GLN A 208 5.67 12.13 16.55
C GLN A 208 6.48 12.63 17.76
N ALA A 209 6.30 12.04 18.95
CA ALA A 209 6.98 12.49 20.16
C ALA A 209 8.47 12.16 20.15
N SER A 210 8.83 10.99 19.62
CA SER A 210 10.21 10.53 19.46
C SER A 210 10.79 10.77 18.08
N ASP A 211 9.98 11.28 17.15
CA ASP A 211 10.33 11.44 15.73
C ASP A 211 10.91 10.16 15.12
N SER A 212 10.20 9.03 15.32
CA SER A 212 10.70 7.72 14.92
C SER A 212 9.63 6.86 14.27
N PHE A 213 10.07 5.91 13.46
CA PHE A 213 9.24 4.89 12.83
C PHE A 213 9.46 3.53 13.49
N ASN A 214 8.40 2.77 13.64
CA ASN A 214 8.41 1.33 13.93
C ASN A 214 7.60 0.60 12.86
N THR A 215 7.97 0.84 11.60
CA THR A 215 7.25 0.35 10.42
C THR A 215 7.23 -1.16 10.38
N THR A 216 6.04 -1.71 10.13
CA THR A 216 5.80 -3.14 9.98
C THR A 216 4.96 -3.41 8.73
N TRP A 217 5.02 -4.62 8.23
CA TRP A 217 4.23 -5.15 7.11
C TRP A 217 3.90 -6.62 7.35
N SER A 218 2.89 -7.13 6.70
CA SER A 218 2.61 -8.57 6.71
C SER A 218 3.49 -9.32 5.70
N GLU A 219 3.77 -8.70 4.54
CA GLU A 219 4.71 -9.20 3.53
C GLU A 219 5.58 -8.05 3.02
N ILE A 220 6.86 -8.34 2.76
CA ILE A 220 7.85 -7.35 2.33
C ILE A 220 7.55 -6.77 0.95
N ASN A 221 6.84 -7.52 0.10
CA ASN A 221 6.52 -7.19 -1.29
C ASN A 221 4.99 -7.02 -1.48
N VAL A 222 4.57 -6.77 -2.72
CA VAL A 222 3.15 -6.72 -3.08
C VAL A 222 2.64 -8.14 -3.32
N SER A 223 2.14 -8.74 -2.24
CA SER A 223 1.67 -10.12 -2.22
C SER A 223 0.16 -10.23 -2.43
N CYS A 224 -0.38 -11.44 -2.32
CA CYS A 224 -1.79 -11.76 -2.58
C CYS A 224 -2.76 -10.81 -1.84
N GLU A 225 -2.52 -10.61 -0.56
CA GLU A 225 -3.40 -9.83 0.31
C GLU A 225 -3.26 -8.31 0.14
N ALA A 226 -2.25 -7.83 -0.62
CA ALA A 226 -2.18 -6.43 -1.02
C ALA A 226 -3.34 -6.03 -1.95
N CYS A 227 -3.87 -7.00 -2.70
CA CYS A 227 -5.00 -6.80 -3.61
C CYS A 227 -6.29 -7.43 -3.06
N HIS A 228 -6.21 -8.65 -2.54
CA HIS A 228 -7.37 -9.42 -2.10
C HIS A 228 -7.85 -9.08 -0.68
N GLY A 229 -7.04 -8.30 0.07
CA GLY A 229 -7.30 -8.01 1.48
C GLY A 229 -7.02 -9.21 2.40
N PRO A 230 -7.26 -9.05 3.72
CA PRO A 230 -6.95 -10.07 4.72
C PRO A 230 -7.72 -11.36 4.48
N GLY A 231 -7.00 -12.49 4.42
CA GLY A 231 -7.49 -13.77 3.94
C GLY A 231 -7.98 -14.74 5.01
N SER A 232 -7.87 -14.45 6.30
CA SER A 232 -8.15 -15.42 7.36
C SER A 232 -9.60 -15.97 7.31
N GLN A 233 -10.58 -15.12 7.05
CA GLN A 233 -11.99 -15.53 6.92
C GLN A 233 -12.24 -16.36 5.66
N HIS A 234 -11.57 -16.03 4.55
CA HIS A 234 -11.62 -16.83 3.33
C HIS A 234 -11.05 -18.23 3.54
N ILE A 235 -9.92 -18.34 4.23
CA ILE A 235 -9.30 -19.61 4.56
C ILE A 235 -10.22 -20.46 5.44
N ALA A 236 -10.81 -19.87 6.48
CA ALA A 236 -11.77 -20.55 7.34
C ALA A 236 -12.99 -21.07 6.55
N TRP A 237 -13.55 -20.23 5.66
CA TRP A 237 -14.63 -20.61 4.77
C TRP A 237 -14.25 -21.75 3.82
N ALA A 238 -13.11 -21.66 3.16
CA ALA A 238 -12.64 -22.67 2.21
C ALA A 238 -12.37 -24.03 2.88
N ARG A 239 -11.88 -24.00 4.12
CA ARG A 239 -11.64 -25.20 4.95
C ARG A 239 -12.89 -25.72 5.65
N LYS A 240 -14.02 -25.02 5.53
CA LYS A 240 -15.29 -25.33 6.21
C LYS A 240 -15.14 -25.42 7.73
N GLU A 241 -14.39 -24.50 8.30
CA GLU A 241 -14.19 -24.42 9.75
C GLU A 241 -15.52 -24.08 10.46
N PRO A 242 -15.73 -24.54 11.70
CA PRO A 242 -16.95 -24.23 12.44
C PRO A 242 -17.18 -22.72 12.56
N GLY A 243 -18.39 -22.26 12.23
CA GLY A 243 -18.75 -20.83 12.26
C GLY A 243 -18.44 -20.07 10.97
N SER A 244 -17.77 -20.70 9.99
CA SER A 244 -17.45 -20.05 8.72
C SER A 244 -18.62 -19.97 7.74
N GLU A 245 -19.76 -20.60 8.06
CA GLU A 245 -20.98 -20.57 7.24
C GLU A 245 -21.51 -19.15 7.04
N GLN A 246 -21.28 -18.26 7.98
CA GLN A 246 -21.61 -16.83 7.89
C GLN A 246 -20.93 -16.13 6.71
N PHE A 247 -19.81 -16.64 6.24
CA PHE A 247 -19.05 -16.09 5.11
C PHE A 247 -19.49 -16.64 3.74
N SER A 248 -20.52 -17.47 3.67
CA SER A 248 -20.93 -18.19 2.43
C SER A 248 -21.25 -17.24 1.26
N GLU A 249 -21.80 -16.06 1.51
CA GLU A 249 -22.15 -15.08 0.49
C GLU A 249 -20.92 -14.37 -0.09
N THR A 250 -19.97 -14.01 0.76
CA THR A 250 -18.73 -13.29 0.40
C THR A 250 -17.56 -14.22 0.17
N MET A 251 -17.67 -15.50 0.51
CA MET A 251 -16.55 -16.43 0.60
C MET A 251 -15.46 -15.97 1.59
N GLY A 252 -15.80 -15.08 2.54
CA GLY A 252 -14.86 -14.48 3.48
C GLY A 252 -13.89 -13.46 2.87
N LEU A 253 -14.14 -13.02 1.64
CA LEU A 253 -13.30 -12.01 0.95
C LEU A 253 -13.84 -10.60 1.16
N VAL A 254 -12.94 -9.64 1.40
CA VAL A 254 -13.25 -8.21 1.43
C VAL A 254 -13.25 -7.65 0.01
N ALA A 255 -12.19 -7.90 -0.74
CA ALA A 255 -12.08 -7.52 -2.15
C ALA A 255 -12.62 -8.64 -3.04
N ARG A 256 -13.68 -8.34 -3.81
CA ARG A 256 -14.27 -9.24 -4.79
C ARG A 256 -14.17 -8.60 -6.16
N PHE A 257 -13.48 -9.27 -7.07
CA PHE A 257 -13.24 -8.80 -8.44
C PHE A 257 -14.23 -9.47 -9.40
N ASP A 258 -15.51 -9.15 -9.22
CA ASP A 258 -16.61 -9.73 -10.01
C ASP A 258 -16.92 -8.92 -11.30
N GLU A 259 -16.20 -7.82 -11.56
CA GLU A 259 -16.49 -6.87 -12.65
C GLU A 259 -16.44 -7.51 -14.04
N ARG A 260 -15.63 -8.56 -14.19
CA ARG A 260 -15.48 -9.29 -15.45
C ARG A 260 -16.29 -10.59 -15.52
N LYS A 261 -17.00 -10.95 -14.45
CA LYS A 261 -17.75 -12.20 -14.39
C LYS A 261 -18.88 -12.24 -15.42
N ASP A 262 -18.84 -13.24 -16.32
CA ASP A 262 -19.76 -13.40 -17.44
C ASP A 262 -19.83 -12.19 -18.39
N VAL A 263 -18.76 -11.41 -18.48
CA VAL A 263 -18.64 -10.30 -19.39
C VAL A 263 -18.11 -10.80 -20.73
N ALA A 264 -18.75 -10.31 -21.79
CA ALA A 264 -18.30 -10.49 -23.17
C ALA A 264 -18.29 -9.14 -23.89
N TRP A 265 -17.24 -8.91 -24.62
CA TRP A 265 -17.11 -7.75 -25.49
C TRP A 265 -17.47 -8.10 -26.92
N THR A 266 -18.33 -7.31 -27.53
CA THR A 266 -18.73 -7.48 -28.93
C THR A 266 -18.37 -6.26 -29.72
N MET A 267 -17.61 -6.45 -30.81
CA MET A 267 -17.23 -5.39 -31.73
C MET A 267 -18.46 -4.95 -32.55
N ASN A 268 -18.75 -3.65 -32.55
CA ASN A 268 -19.71 -3.06 -33.47
C ASN A 268 -19.01 -2.74 -34.79
N PRO A 269 -19.35 -3.42 -35.90
CA PRO A 269 -18.66 -3.25 -37.17
C PRO A 269 -18.90 -1.90 -37.81
N GLU A 270 -19.97 -1.18 -37.46
CA GLU A 270 -20.30 0.14 -38.02
C GLU A 270 -19.48 1.26 -37.38
N THR A 271 -19.23 1.15 -36.08
CA THR A 271 -18.53 2.20 -35.30
C THR A 271 -17.06 1.86 -35.02
N GLY A 272 -16.66 0.59 -35.20
CA GLY A 272 -15.34 0.09 -34.80
C GLY A 272 -15.11 0.02 -33.30
N ASN A 273 -16.14 0.27 -32.46
CA ASN A 273 -16.04 0.24 -31.02
C ASN A 273 -16.56 -1.07 -30.45
N ALA A 274 -15.91 -1.58 -29.43
CA ALA A 274 -16.42 -2.70 -28.65
C ALA A 274 -17.43 -2.22 -27.58
N SER A 275 -18.40 -3.06 -27.28
CA SER A 275 -19.37 -2.83 -26.19
C SER A 275 -19.48 -4.06 -25.31
N ARG A 276 -19.68 -3.87 -24.02
CA ARG A 276 -19.94 -4.93 -23.05
C ARG A 276 -21.39 -5.39 -23.13
N ASN A 277 -21.60 -6.68 -22.90
CA ASN A 277 -22.95 -7.26 -22.77
C ASN A 277 -23.63 -6.90 -21.43
N LYS A 278 -22.84 -6.49 -20.42
CA LYS A 278 -23.31 -6.09 -19.09
C LYS A 278 -22.62 -4.79 -18.66
N PRO A 279 -23.32 -3.83 -18.04
CA PRO A 279 -22.69 -2.65 -17.48
C PRO A 279 -21.75 -3.05 -16.31
N ARG A 280 -20.69 -2.27 -16.06
CA ARG A 280 -19.90 -2.37 -14.83
C ARG A 280 -20.74 -1.85 -13.67
N THR A 281 -20.78 -2.57 -12.58
CA THR A 281 -21.60 -2.25 -11.39
C THR A 281 -20.79 -1.84 -10.18
N THR A 282 -19.48 -2.11 -10.19
CA THR A 282 -18.54 -1.70 -9.14
C THR A 282 -17.23 -1.24 -9.77
N ASP A 283 -16.43 -0.52 -8.99
CA ASP A 283 -15.07 -0.10 -9.34
C ASP A 283 -14.03 -0.74 -8.40
N SER A 284 -14.40 -1.82 -7.69
CA SER A 284 -13.53 -2.46 -6.68
C SER A 284 -12.15 -2.81 -7.21
N GLU A 285 -12.06 -3.41 -8.40
CA GLU A 285 -10.77 -3.74 -9.01
C GLU A 285 -9.96 -2.49 -9.30
N ILE A 286 -10.57 -1.47 -9.88
CA ILE A 286 -9.90 -0.21 -10.24
C ILE A 286 -9.43 0.51 -8.98
N GLU A 287 -10.24 0.55 -7.93
CA GLU A 287 -9.92 1.20 -6.66
C GLU A 287 -8.80 0.48 -5.90
N VAL A 288 -8.77 -0.86 -5.95
CA VAL A 288 -7.67 -1.64 -5.37
C VAL A 288 -6.36 -1.37 -6.13
N CYS A 289 -6.38 -1.31 -7.45
CA CYS A 289 -5.20 -0.92 -8.22
C CYS A 289 -4.75 0.52 -7.92
N ALA A 290 -5.72 1.42 -7.72
CA ALA A 290 -5.48 2.84 -7.46
C ALA A 290 -4.69 3.09 -6.17
N GLN A 291 -4.75 2.20 -5.17
CA GLN A 291 -3.97 2.37 -3.94
C GLN A 291 -2.47 2.58 -4.20
N CYS A 292 -1.94 1.98 -5.27
CA CYS A 292 -0.55 2.12 -5.69
C CYS A 292 -0.40 2.84 -7.04
N HIS A 293 -1.33 2.63 -7.97
CA HIS A 293 -1.28 3.17 -9.33
C HIS A 293 -2.00 4.53 -9.47
N SER A 294 -2.02 5.35 -8.41
CA SER A 294 -2.49 6.74 -8.42
C SER A 294 -1.52 7.67 -7.71
N ARG A 295 -1.39 8.91 -8.21
CA ARG A 295 -0.78 9.98 -7.42
C ARG A 295 -1.79 10.46 -6.41
N ARG A 296 -1.47 10.32 -5.13
CA ARG A 296 -2.42 10.53 -4.04
C ARG A 296 -1.75 10.91 -2.73
N GLY A 297 -2.50 11.56 -1.85
CA GLY A 297 -2.18 11.67 -0.42
C GLY A 297 -2.96 10.64 0.39
N SER A 298 -2.36 10.10 1.46
CA SER A 298 -3.06 9.26 2.43
C SER A 298 -3.72 10.12 3.51
N ILE A 299 -5.01 9.88 3.79
CA ILE A 299 -5.75 10.51 4.91
C ILE A 299 -5.98 9.53 6.06
N SER A 300 -5.86 8.23 5.82
CA SER A 300 -5.93 7.17 6.83
C SER A 300 -4.91 6.09 6.51
N GLN A 301 -4.37 5.42 7.55
CA GLN A 301 -3.42 4.31 7.41
C GLN A 301 -4.09 2.94 7.53
N ASP A 302 -5.42 2.89 7.66
CA ASP A 302 -6.17 1.67 7.89
C ASP A 302 -6.92 1.19 6.64
N TYR A 303 -6.36 1.46 5.47
CA TYR A 303 -6.94 0.97 4.22
C TYR A 303 -6.89 -0.56 4.19
N VAL A 304 -8.02 -1.13 3.84
CA VAL A 304 -8.18 -2.57 3.58
C VAL A 304 -8.61 -2.70 2.12
N PRO A 305 -7.87 -3.44 1.26
CA PRO A 305 -8.23 -3.65 -0.13
C PRO A 305 -9.69 -4.12 -0.29
N GLY A 306 -10.42 -3.49 -1.20
CA GLY A 306 -11.85 -3.71 -1.41
C GLY A 306 -12.78 -2.77 -0.62
N LYS A 307 -12.24 -1.91 0.25
CA LYS A 307 -12.96 -0.78 0.83
C LYS A 307 -12.88 0.44 -0.10
N PRO A 308 -13.81 1.41 0.00
CA PRO A 308 -13.80 2.58 -0.88
C PRO A 308 -12.46 3.32 -0.82
N PHE A 309 -11.84 3.55 -1.97
CA PHE A 309 -10.56 4.21 -2.10
C PHE A 309 -10.56 5.63 -1.51
N MET A 310 -11.60 6.42 -1.79
CA MET A 310 -11.72 7.81 -1.37
C MET A 310 -11.94 8.01 0.14
N ASP A 311 -12.24 6.95 0.89
CA ASP A 311 -12.32 7.01 2.35
C ASP A 311 -10.93 7.08 3.00
N HIS A 312 -9.88 6.70 2.26
CA HIS A 312 -8.52 6.58 2.76
C HIS A 312 -7.50 7.44 2.01
N TYR A 313 -7.82 7.84 0.77
CA TYR A 313 -6.89 8.54 -0.11
C TYR A 313 -7.54 9.74 -0.79
N VAL A 314 -6.73 10.75 -1.07
CA VAL A 314 -7.09 11.90 -1.90
C VAL A 314 -6.23 11.85 -3.16
N PRO A 315 -6.80 11.46 -4.32
CA PRO A 315 -6.06 11.49 -5.57
C PRO A 315 -5.75 12.94 -5.98
N SER A 316 -4.60 13.12 -6.62
CA SER A 316 -4.23 14.40 -7.21
C SER A 316 -5.20 14.80 -8.30
N LEU A 317 -5.52 16.08 -8.36
CA LEU A 317 -6.31 16.65 -9.45
C LEU A 317 -5.48 16.67 -10.74
N LEU A 318 -6.20 16.79 -11.86
CA LEU A 318 -5.63 16.91 -13.20
C LEU A 318 -5.15 18.35 -13.43
N VAL A 319 -4.03 18.68 -12.82
CA VAL A 319 -3.44 20.03 -12.88
C VAL A 319 -2.25 20.07 -13.82
N ASP A 320 -1.93 21.27 -14.29
CA ASP A 320 -0.74 21.55 -15.08
C ASP A 320 0.53 21.10 -14.34
N GLY A 321 1.50 20.54 -15.08
CA GLY A 321 2.71 19.94 -14.53
C GLY A 321 2.57 18.50 -14.07
N LEU A 322 1.36 17.99 -13.87
CA LEU A 322 1.09 16.58 -13.63
C LEU A 322 0.44 15.90 -14.82
N TYR A 323 -0.41 16.64 -15.54
CA TYR A 323 -1.16 16.16 -16.68
C TYR A 323 -1.15 17.18 -17.82
N HIS A 324 -1.11 16.69 -19.04
CA HIS A 324 -1.39 17.51 -20.21
C HIS A 324 -2.85 18.00 -20.21
N ALA A 325 -3.14 19.04 -20.99
CA ALA A 325 -4.47 19.64 -21.06
C ALA A 325 -5.58 18.67 -21.54
N ASP A 326 -5.23 17.60 -22.22
CA ASP A 326 -6.14 16.55 -22.66
C ASP A 326 -6.30 15.40 -21.64
N GLY A 327 -5.64 15.50 -20.47
CA GLY A 327 -5.69 14.53 -19.38
C GLY A 327 -4.73 13.37 -19.51
N GLN A 328 -3.83 13.38 -20.50
CA GLN A 328 -2.74 12.42 -20.56
C GLN A 328 -1.69 12.74 -19.50
N ILE A 329 -0.95 11.71 -19.09
CA ILE A 329 0.12 11.79 -18.08
C ILE A 329 1.26 12.66 -18.63
N ASP A 330 1.72 13.65 -17.85
CA ASP A 330 2.85 14.52 -18.16
C ASP A 330 4.04 14.23 -17.24
N ASP A 331 3.79 13.97 -15.96
CA ASP A 331 4.80 13.66 -14.95
C ASP A 331 4.52 12.28 -14.32
N GLU A 332 5.25 11.92 -13.27
CA GLU A 332 5.09 10.67 -12.52
C GLU A 332 3.78 10.67 -11.69
N VAL A 333 2.66 10.43 -12.36
CA VAL A 333 1.31 10.49 -11.76
C VAL A 333 0.53 9.20 -11.86
N TYR A 334 1.09 8.17 -12.45
CA TYR A 334 0.47 6.87 -12.63
C TYR A 334 -0.84 6.92 -13.44
N VAL A 335 -1.43 5.76 -13.70
CA VAL A 335 -2.50 5.63 -14.72
C VAL A 335 -3.89 6.05 -14.23
N TYR A 336 -4.17 6.02 -12.92
CA TYR A 336 -5.53 6.12 -12.38
C TYR A 336 -6.27 7.39 -12.84
N GLY A 337 -5.67 8.57 -12.63
CA GLY A 337 -6.30 9.84 -12.98
C GLY A 337 -6.59 9.99 -14.48
N SER A 338 -5.66 9.56 -15.33
CA SER A 338 -5.81 9.54 -16.78
C SER A 338 -6.84 8.51 -17.23
N PHE A 339 -6.81 7.31 -16.64
CA PHE A 339 -7.74 6.23 -16.97
C PHE A 339 -9.20 6.61 -16.68
N LEU A 340 -9.50 7.23 -15.54
CA LEU A 340 -10.86 7.63 -15.16
C LEU A 340 -11.53 8.57 -16.16
N GLN A 341 -10.75 9.35 -16.94
CA GLN A 341 -11.25 10.24 -17.97
C GLN A 341 -11.40 9.57 -19.33
N SER A 342 -10.88 8.36 -19.48
CA SER A 342 -10.84 7.68 -20.76
C SER A 342 -12.22 7.18 -21.19
N ARG A 343 -12.39 7.06 -22.51
CA ARG A 343 -13.56 6.38 -23.08
C ARG A 343 -13.61 4.90 -22.69
N MET A 344 -12.47 4.29 -22.41
CA MET A 344 -12.39 2.91 -21.94
C MET A 344 -13.08 2.76 -20.57
N TYR A 345 -12.74 3.63 -19.62
CA TYR A 345 -13.40 3.64 -18.31
C TYR A 345 -14.92 3.84 -18.45
N ALA A 346 -15.34 4.83 -19.25
CA ALA A 346 -16.76 5.11 -19.50
C ALA A 346 -17.49 3.92 -20.17
N ALA A 347 -16.79 3.14 -21.02
CA ALA A 347 -17.32 1.92 -21.64
C ALA A 347 -17.35 0.72 -20.69
N GLY A 348 -16.79 0.84 -19.48
CA GLY A 348 -16.79 -0.22 -18.47
C GLY A 348 -15.56 -1.13 -18.49
N VAL A 349 -14.47 -0.74 -19.18
CA VAL A 349 -13.19 -1.46 -19.14
C VAL A 349 -12.62 -1.41 -17.72
N THR A 350 -11.99 -2.50 -17.28
CA THR A 350 -11.24 -2.61 -16.02
C THR A 350 -9.76 -2.88 -16.30
N CYS A 351 -8.93 -2.81 -15.28
CA CYS A 351 -7.48 -3.02 -15.44
C CYS A 351 -7.17 -4.42 -15.99
N SER A 352 -7.88 -5.44 -15.49
CA SER A 352 -7.69 -6.84 -15.90
C SER A 352 -8.30 -7.19 -17.27
N ASP A 353 -9.00 -6.26 -17.93
CA ASP A 353 -9.34 -6.43 -19.36
C ASP A 353 -8.10 -6.33 -20.25
N CYS A 354 -7.04 -5.65 -19.79
CA CYS A 354 -5.81 -5.43 -20.53
C CYS A 354 -4.60 -6.15 -19.92
N HIS A 355 -4.57 -6.32 -18.60
CA HIS A 355 -3.45 -6.91 -17.85
C HIS A 355 -3.88 -8.19 -17.13
N GLU A 356 -3.03 -9.21 -17.14
CA GLU A 356 -3.15 -10.32 -16.20
C GLU A 356 -2.54 -9.85 -14.86
N PRO A 357 -3.32 -9.70 -13.78
CA PRO A 357 -2.86 -9.00 -12.57
C PRO A 357 -1.80 -9.76 -11.77
N HIS A 358 -1.64 -11.07 -11.98
CA HIS A 358 -0.61 -11.86 -11.28
C HIS A 358 0.72 -11.84 -12.03
N SER A 359 0.73 -12.13 -13.33
CA SER A 359 1.95 -12.12 -14.15
C SER A 359 2.34 -10.73 -14.65
N LEU A 360 1.41 -9.77 -14.65
CA LEU A 360 1.51 -8.42 -15.21
C LEU A 360 1.64 -8.39 -16.74
N GLU A 361 1.54 -9.55 -17.38
CA GLU A 361 1.58 -9.66 -18.84
C GLU A 361 0.31 -9.10 -19.47
N PRO A 362 0.39 -8.52 -20.67
CA PRO A 362 -0.79 -8.13 -21.42
C PRO A 362 -1.69 -9.33 -21.73
N VAL A 363 -3.00 -9.21 -21.50
CA VAL A 363 -3.97 -10.29 -21.73
C VAL A 363 -4.10 -10.68 -23.19
N SER A 364 -3.85 -9.76 -24.14
CA SER A 364 -3.90 -10.06 -25.59
C SER A 364 -3.18 -9.01 -26.42
N TYR A 365 -2.37 -9.47 -27.38
CA TYR A 365 -1.76 -8.65 -28.45
C TYR A 365 -2.80 -7.95 -29.33
N THR A 366 -4.03 -8.45 -29.40
CA THR A 366 -5.10 -7.86 -30.21
C THR A 366 -5.64 -6.55 -29.64
N HIS A 367 -5.48 -6.31 -28.35
CA HIS A 367 -5.90 -5.06 -27.72
C HIS A 367 -4.89 -3.91 -27.95
N LEU A 368 -3.60 -4.23 -28.08
CA LEU A 368 -2.56 -3.24 -28.35
C LEU A 368 -2.63 -2.68 -29.77
N ARG A 369 -3.12 -3.46 -30.76
CA ARG A 369 -3.31 -2.99 -32.15
C ARG A 369 -4.53 -2.09 -32.34
N ALA A 370 -5.41 -1.97 -31.37
CA ALA A 370 -6.57 -1.08 -31.45
C ALA A 370 -6.20 0.39 -31.15
N HIS A 371 -4.95 0.67 -30.78
CA HIS A 371 -4.41 1.99 -30.49
C HIS A 371 -3.40 2.52 -31.52
N GLU A 372 -3.05 1.72 -32.54
CA GLU A 372 -2.34 2.16 -33.75
C GLU A 372 -3.36 2.52 -34.84
#